data_cb882e50ef8fe49d2c018ddabf61f6b9
#
_entry.id   cb882e50ef8fe49d2c018ddabf61f6b9
#
_cell.length_a   1.000
_cell.length_b   1.000
_cell.length_c   1.000
_cell.angle_alpha   90.00
_cell.angle_beta   90.00
_cell.angle_gamma   90.00
#
_symmetry.space_group_name_H-M   'P 1'
#
loop_
_entity.id
_entity.type
_entity.pdbx_description
1 polymer ?
#
loop_
_entity_poly.entity_id
_entity_poly.type
_entity_poly.pdbx_seq_one_letter_code
_entity_poly.pdbx_strand_id
1 'polypeptide(L)'
;MILIALCLALLLGLAVVGGRVSNLASVDVKWGWLAPLAFLMQAYLIFFPADRAGGLLSARSLLLTASHMLLLAVVWQNRHLGGVKLIGLGLLLNFLVMVVNGGFMPITPEALVQIGYDGNASQLETGYIVGRTKNVVVEPGGATLWFLSDLVVVPRPFPIPTALSVGDLLIVTGVFFFLREAMFLHRASASLA
;
A
#
# COMPACT_ATOMS: atom_id res chain seq x y z
N MET A 1 -5.74 -4.35 2.86
CA MET A 1 -6.83 -5.09 2.14
C MET A 1 -7.42 -4.25 1.02
N ILE A 2 -7.78 -2.97 1.24
CA ILE A 2 -8.41 -2.11 0.22
C ILE A 2 -7.56 -1.91 -1.05
N LEU A 3 -6.25 -1.74 -0.93
CA LEU A 3 -5.36 -1.59 -2.09
C LEU A 3 -5.44 -2.80 -3.04
N ILE A 4 -5.51 -4.01 -2.49
CA ILE A 4 -5.68 -5.24 -3.29
C ILE A 4 -7.04 -5.21 -3.99
N ALA A 5 -8.10 -4.85 -3.28
CA ALA A 5 -9.44 -4.75 -3.87
C ALA A 5 -9.50 -3.70 -4.99
N LEU A 6 -8.87 -2.54 -4.80
CA LEU A 6 -8.77 -1.50 -5.82
C LEU A 6 -7.96 -1.96 -7.03
N CYS A 7 -6.83 -2.63 -6.82
CA CYS A 7 -6.03 -3.18 -7.91
C CYS A 7 -6.80 -4.25 -8.71
N LEU A 8 -7.55 -5.12 -8.03
CA LEU A 8 -8.41 -6.11 -8.70
C LEU A 8 -9.56 -5.43 -9.47
N ALA A 9 -10.20 -4.41 -8.89
CA ALA A 9 -11.25 -3.64 -9.57
C ALA A 9 -10.71 -2.94 -10.83
N LEU A 10 -9.51 -2.36 -10.75
CA LEU A 10 -8.84 -1.76 -11.91
C LEU A 10 -8.54 -2.81 -12.99
N LEU A 11 -8.00 -3.95 -12.61
CA LEU A 11 -7.73 -5.05 -13.53
C LEU A 11 -8.99 -5.51 -14.26
N LEU A 12 -10.07 -5.76 -13.50
CA LEU A 12 -11.35 -6.19 -14.08
C LEU A 12 -11.96 -5.10 -14.96
N GLY A 13 -11.95 -3.85 -14.52
CA GLY A 13 -12.45 -2.71 -15.30
C GLY A 13 -11.73 -2.56 -16.63
N LEU A 14 -10.40 -2.67 -16.64
CA LEU A 14 -9.61 -2.61 -17.87
C LEU A 14 -9.87 -3.82 -18.79
N ALA A 15 -10.11 -5.02 -18.22
CA ALA A 15 -10.47 -6.19 -18.99
C ALA A 15 -11.85 -6.03 -19.67
N VAL A 16 -12.84 -5.45 -18.97
CA VAL A 16 -14.18 -5.16 -19.53
C VAL A 16 -14.12 -4.20 -20.71
N VAL A 17 -13.25 -3.18 -20.65
CA VAL A 17 -13.09 -2.19 -21.75
C VAL A 17 -12.15 -2.67 -22.87
N GLY A 18 -11.81 -3.96 -22.89
CA GLY A 18 -11.09 -4.62 -23.97
C GLY A 18 -9.58 -4.77 -23.76
N GLY A 19 -9.08 -4.56 -22.55
CA GLY A 19 -7.73 -4.94 -22.17
C GLY A 19 -7.57 -6.45 -22.09
N ARG A 20 -6.43 -6.97 -22.55
CA ARG A 20 -6.15 -8.42 -22.52
C ARG A 20 -5.29 -8.77 -21.32
N VAL A 21 -5.85 -9.49 -20.36
CA VAL A 21 -5.14 -9.99 -19.17
C VAL A 21 -3.94 -10.88 -19.55
N SER A 22 -4.04 -11.63 -20.66
CA SER A 22 -2.93 -12.45 -21.18
C SER A 22 -1.67 -11.62 -21.52
N ASN A 23 -1.83 -10.34 -21.86
CA ASN A 23 -0.69 -9.49 -22.17
C ASN A 23 0.16 -9.17 -20.93
N LEU A 24 -0.39 -9.29 -19.71
CA LEU A 24 0.37 -9.12 -18.47
C LEU A 24 1.47 -10.18 -18.33
N ALA A 25 1.25 -11.38 -18.86
CA ALA A 25 2.24 -12.46 -18.85
C ALA A 25 3.45 -12.17 -19.76
N SER A 26 3.31 -11.25 -20.72
CA SER A 26 4.41 -10.83 -21.61
C SER A 26 5.26 -9.70 -21.05
N VAL A 27 4.86 -9.09 -19.93
CA VAL A 27 5.64 -8.02 -19.30
C VAL A 27 6.79 -8.63 -18.50
N ASP A 28 8.02 -8.34 -18.91
CA ASP A 28 9.21 -8.74 -18.18
C ASP A 28 9.42 -7.85 -16.95
N VAL A 29 9.01 -8.34 -15.79
CA VAL A 29 9.20 -7.64 -14.51
C VAL A 29 10.46 -8.19 -13.82
N LYS A 30 11.54 -7.41 -13.91
CA LYS A 30 12.81 -7.75 -13.27
C LYS A 30 12.65 -7.85 -11.75
N TRP A 31 13.20 -8.91 -11.15
CA TRP A 31 13.09 -9.19 -9.71
C TRP A 31 11.66 -9.30 -9.18
N GLY A 32 10.69 -9.54 -10.06
CA GLY A 32 9.27 -9.59 -9.71
C GLY A 32 8.94 -10.56 -8.56
N TRP A 33 9.72 -11.62 -8.37
CA TRP A 33 9.57 -12.59 -7.28
C TRP A 33 9.78 -11.99 -5.88
N LEU A 34 10.49 -10.84 -5.76
CA LEU A 34 10.65 -10.14 -4.48
C LEU A 34 9.33 -9.51 -3.99
N ALA A 35 8.40 -9.18 -4.89
CA ALA A 35 7.13 -8.59 -4.49
C ALA A 35 6.27 -9.58 -3.68
N PRO A 36 6.00 -10.84 -4.14
CA PRO A 36 5.34 -11.83 -3.28
C PRO A 36 6.07 -12.07 -1.96
N LEU A 37 7.40 -12.10 -1.94
CA LEU A 37 8.16 -12.23 -0.70
C LEU A 37 7.90 -11.07 0.25
N ALA A 38 7.93 -9.83 -0.23
CA ALA A 38 7.62 -8.66 0.57
C ALA A 38 6.18 -8.69 1.12
N PHE A 39 5.21 -9.13 0.30
CA PHE A 39 3.83 -9.31 0.75
C PHE A 39 3.68 -10.41 1.79
N LEU A 40 4.41 -11.52 1.69
CA LEU A 40 4.42 -12.58 2.71
C LEU A 40 4.97 -12.06 4.04
N MET A 41 6.03 -11.23 4.02
CA MET A 41 6.55 -10.57 5.23
C MET A 41 5.49 -9.67 5.88
N GLN A 42 4.76 -8.88 5.09
CA GLN A 42 3.67 -8.03 5.58
C GLN A 42 2.48 -8.86 6.08
N ALA A 43 2.12 -9.94 5.37
CA ALA A 43 1.07 -10.85 5.77
C ALA A 43 1.38 -11.50 7.12
N TYR A 44 2.63 -11.92 7.34
CA TYR A 44 3.04 -12.43 8.66
C TYR A 44 2.72 -11.45 9.79
N LEU A 45 2.98 -10.16 9.61
CA LEU A 45 2.68 -9.14 10.61
C LEU A 45 1.17 -8.98 10.87
N ILE A 46 0.34 -9.20 9.83
CA ILE A 46 -1.13 -9.13 9.92
C ILE A 46 -1.70 -10.36 10.63
N PHE A 47 -1.18 -11.56 10.34
CA PHE A 47 -1.68 -12.81 10.92
C PHE A 47 -1.16 -13.06 12.34
N PHE A 48 0.01 -12.50 12.69
CA PHE A 48 0.59 -12.58 14.03
C PHE A 48 0.68 -11.18 14.64
N PRO A 49 -0.44 -10.57 15.06
CA PRO A 49 -0.47 -9.22 15.61
C PRO A 49 0.30 -9.13 16.93
N ALA A 50 0.71 -7.93 17.28
CA ALA A 50 1.22 -7.57 18.60
C ALA A 50 0.47 -6.33 19.09
N ASP A 51 0.39 -6.15 20.40
CA ASP A 51 -0.40 -5.07 20.98
C ASP A 51 0.33 -3.72 20.94
N ARG A 52 1.67 -3.72 20.99
CA ARG A 52 2.47 -2.48 21.03
C ARG A 52 3.60 -2.47 20.03
N ALA A 53 3.85 -1.28 19.48
CA ALA A 53 5.02 -0.99 18.67
C ALA A 53 6.27 -0.96 19.55
N GLY A 54 7.26 -1.77 19.23
CA GLY A 54 8.54 -1.83 19.95
C GLY A 54 9.58 -0.80 19.47
N GLY A 55 9.15 0.26 18.78
CA GLY A 55 10.03 1.25 18.15
C GLY A 55 10.70 0.73 16.86
N LEU A 56 11.50 1.59 16.23
CA LEU A 56 12.11 1.35 14.91
C LEU A 56 12.99 0.09 14.86
N LEU A 57 13.67 -0.25 15.94
CA LEU A 57 14.55 -1.43 16.02
C LEU A 57 13.85 -2.70 16.44
N SER A 58 12.52 -2.69 16.64
CA SER A 58 11.78 -3.93 16.91
C SER A 58 11.82 -4.87 15.71
N ALA A 59 11.80 -6.17 15.95
CA ALA A 59 11.81 -7.16 14.88
C ALA A 59 10.66 -6.95 13.87
N ARG A 60 9.50 -6.49 14.35
CA ARG A 60 8.32 -6.20 13.51
C ARG A 60 8.54 -4.98 12.62
N SER A 61 9.07 -3.89 13.19
CA SER A 61 9.41 -2.69 12.44
C SER A 61 10.49 -2.98 11.39
N LEU A 62 11.53 -3.71 11.76
CA LEU A 62 12.59 -4.12 10.83
C LEU A 62 12.03 -5.00 9.69
N LEU A 63 11.13 -5.95 10.00
CA LEU A 63 10.52 -6.80 8.98
C LEU A 63 9.65 -5.97 8.02
N LEU A 64 8.86 -5.02 8.55
CA LEU A 64 8.02 -4.14 7.74
C LEU A 64 8.87 -3.19 6.87
N THR A 65 9.91 -2.61 7.45
CA THR A 65 10.90 -1.77 6.76
C THR A 65 11.60 -2.56 5.64
N ALA A 66 12.08 -3.77 5.94
CA ALA A 66 12.74 -4.64 4.95
C ALA A 66 11.78 -4.99 3.79
N SER A 67 10.51 -5.28 4.07
CA SER A 67 9.52 -5.55 3.02
C SER A 67 9.33 -4.36 2.07
N HIS A 68 9.31 -3.12 2.58
CA HIS A 68 9.24 -1.92 1.76
C HIS A 68 10.51 -1.69 0.94
N MET A 69 11.68 -1.98 1.50
CA MET A 69 12.95 -1.91 0.77
C MET A 69 12.99 -2.90 -0.41
N LEU A 70 12.47 -4.12 -0.23
CA LEU A 70 12.33 -5.09 -1.32
C LEU A 70 11.42 -4.56 -2.44
N LEU A 71 10.26 -3.98 -2.10
CA LEU A 71 9.37 -3.39 -3.08
C LEU A 71 10.00 -2.21 -3.81
N LEU A 72 10.73 -1.35 -3.11
CA LEU A 72 11.47 -0.24 -3.73
C LEU A 72 12.58 -0.74 -4.67
N ALA A 73 13.25 -1.85 -4.33
CA ALA A 73 14.23 -2.48 -5.21
C ALA A 73 13.59 -3.01 -6.51
N VAL A 74 12.41 -3.66 -6.42
CA VAL A 74 11.64 -4.07 -7.61
C VAL A 74 11.27 -2.86 -8.47
N VAL A 75 10.74 -1.80 -7.86
CA VAL A 75 10.39 -0.56 -8.56
C VAL A 75 11.61 0.05 -9.25
N TRP A 76 12.75 0.12 -8.58
CA TRP A 76 13.97 0.68 -9.14
C TRP A 76 14.43 -0.06 -10.40
N GLN A 77 14.37 -1.41 -10.39
CA GLN A 77 14.72 -2.23 -11.55
C GLN A 77 13.75 -2.05 -12.73
N ASN A 78 12.49 -1.72 -12.43
CA ASN A 78 11.41 -1.63 -13.42
C ASN A 78 10.93 -0.19 -13.69
N ARG A 79 11.70 0.82 -13.27
CA ARG A 79 11.33 2.26 -13.42
C ARG A 79 11.12 2.74 -14.85
N HIS A 80 11.46 1.92 -15.84
CA HIS A 80 11.22 2.16 -17.25
C HIS A 80 9.80 1.82 -17.70
N LEU A 81 9.08 0.99 -16.93
CA LEU A 81 7.70 0.61 -17.21
C LEU A 81 6.73 1.73 -16.82
N GLY A 82 5.65 1.87 -17.58
CA GLY A 82 4.63 2.88 -17.33
C GLY A 82 3.97 2.71 -15.96
N GLY A 83 3.73 3.83 -15.28
CA GLY A 83 3.13 3.83 -13.94
C GLY A 83 4.06 3.43 -12.80
N VAL A 84 5.16 2.68 -13.05
CA VAL A 84 6.05 2.16 -12.00
C VAL A 84 6.75 3.28 -11.21
N LYS A 85 7.03 4.42 -11.85
CA LYS A 85 7.59 5.60 -11.14
C LYS A 85 6.61 6.17 -10.10
N LEU A 86 5.30 6.19 -10.41
CA LEU A 86 4.26 6.62 -9.47
C LEU A 86 4.11 5.63 -8.32
N ILE A 87 4.13 4.32 -8.60
CA ILE A 87 4.17 3.28 -7.56
C ILE A 87 5.37 3.50 -6.64
N GLY A 88 6.55 3.77 -7.22
CA GLY A 88 7.77 4.03 -6.49
C GLY A 88 7.69 5.26 -5.60
N LEU A 89 7.15 6.35 -6.12
CA LEU A 89 6.95 7.56 -5.32
C LEU A 89 6.00 7.31 -4.14
N GLY A 90 4.88 6.63 -4.38
CA GLY A 90 3.94 6.27 -3.33
C GLY A 90 4.54 5.36 -2.26
N LEU A 91 5.29 4.32 -2.67
CA LEU A 91 6.02 3.45 -1.74
C LEU A 91 7.08 4.22 -0.94
N LEU A 92 7.79 5.15 -1.57
CA LEU A 92 8.81 5.97 -0.90
C LEU A 92 8.18 6.89 0.14
N LEU A 93 7.07 7.55 -0.18
CA LEU A 93 6.35 8.40 0.77
C LEU A 93 5.84 7.59 1.97
N ASN A 94 5.23 6.43 1.74
CA ASN A 94 4.79 5.52 2.81
C ASN A 94 5.99 5.03 3.65
N PHE A 95 7.09 4.66 3.00
CA PHE A 95 8.31 4.26 3.69
C PHE A 95 8.85 5.35 4.59
N LEU A 96 8.96 6.59 4.09
CA LEU A 96 9.48 7.73 4.84
C LEU A 96 8.64 8.00 6.10
N VAL A 97 7.30 8.11 5.95
CA VAL A 97 6.45 8.38 7.12
C VAL A 97 6.50 7.25 8.13
N MET A 98 6.60 5.99 7.68
CA MET A 98 6.73 4.86 8.60
C MET A 98 8.05 4.88 9.36
N VAL A 99 9.18 5.11 8.68
CA VAL A 99 10.52 5.11 9.33
C VAL A 99 10.61 6.19 10.40
N VAL A 100 10.13 7.40 10.12
CA VAL A 100 10.20 8.51 11.11
C VAL A 100 9.19 8.36 12.25
N ASN A 101 8.22 7.44 12.14
CA ASN A 101 7.22 7.13 13.18
C ASN A 101 7.39 5.72 13.76
N GLY A 102 8.63 5.25 13.90
CA GLY A 102 8.93 3.99 14.59
C GLY A 102 8.70 2.73 13.75
N GLY A 103 8.58 2.86 12.42
CA GLY A 103 8.45 1.74 11.48
C GLY A 103 7.02 1.31 11.19
N PHE A 104 6.02 2.04 11.68
CA PHE A 104 4.61 1.78 11.46
C PHE A 104 3.89 3.00 10.87
N MET A 105 2.77 2.77 10.19
CA MET A 105 1.96 3.85 9.63
C MET A 105 1.14 4.52 10.74
N PRO A 106 1.27 5.84 10.97
CA PRO A 106 0.48 6.53 11.98
C PRO A 106 -1.01 6.59 11.60
N ILE A 107 -1.87 6.42 12.58
CA ILE A 107 -3.32 6.65 12.46
C ILE A 107 -3.84 7.29 13.74
N THR A 108 -4.80 8.21 13.62
CA THR A 108 -5.40 8.85 14.78
C THR A 108 -6.63 8.09 15.29
N PRO A 109 -7.00 8.21 16.58
CA PRO A 109 -8.21 7.63 17.12
C PRO A 109 -9.48 8.05 16.38
N GLU A 110 -9.54 9.32 15.92
CA GLU A 110 -10.67 9.86 15.16
C GLU A 110 -10.84 9.13 13.82
N ALA A 111 -9.75 8.88 13.09
CA ALA A 111 -9.78 8.12 11.85
C ALA A 111 -10.26 6.68 12.09
N LEU A 112 -9.85 6.04 13.19
CA LEU A 112 -10.31 4.71 13.59
C LEU A 112 -11.82 4.68 13.87
N VAL A 113 -12.35 5.68 14.57
CA VAL A 113 -13.80 5.80 14.79
C VAL A 113 -14.54 5.90 13.46
N GLN A 114 -14.06 6.74 12.54
CA GLN A 114 -14.70 6.95 11.24
C GLN A 114 -14.72 5.70 10.35
N ILE A 115 -13.68 4.87 10.39
CA ILE A 115 -13.68 3.58 9.66
C ILE A 115 -14.48 2.49 10.38
N GLY A 116 -15.06 2.80 11.54
CA GLY A 116 -15.90 1.86 12.31
C GLY A 116 -15.09 0.80 13.03
N TYR A 117 -13.98 1.17 13.64
CA TYR A 117 -13.25 0.30 14.53
C TYR A 117 -14.13 -0.09 15.72
N ASP A 118 -14.35 -1.41 15.91
CA ASP A 118 -15.32 -1.93 16.89
C ASP A 118 -14.80 -1.86 18.34
N GLY A 119 -13.53 -1.51 18.55
CA GLY A 119 -12.95 -1.25 19.86
C GLY A 119 -13.22 0.17 20.34
N ASN A 120 -12.90 0.44 21.59
CA ASN A 120 -12.98 1.79 22.15
C ASN A 120 -11.78 2.62 21.66
N ALA A 121 -11.86 3.11 20.41
CA ALA A 121 -10.75 3.79 19.72
C ALA A 121 -10.20 4.97 20.52
N SER A 122 -11.08 5.70 21.25
CA SER A 122 -10.68 6.85 22.08
C SER A 122 -9.89 6.46 23.34
N GLN A 123 -9.87 5.19 23.71
CA GLN A 123 -9.10 4.66 24.86
C GLN A 123 -7.80 3.97 24.44
N LEU A 124 -7.50 3.90 23.12
CA LEU A 124 -6.26 3.32 22.66
C LEU A 124 -5.08 4.24 22.98
N GLU A 125 -4.11 3.70 23.67
CA GLU A 125 -2.89 4.42 24.01
C GLU A 125 -2.02 4.64 22.76
N THR A 126 -1.31 5.75 22.73
CA THR A 126 -0.25 6.00 21.74
C THR A 126 0.77 4.85 21.73
N GLY A 127 1.12 4.38 20.54
CA GLY A 127 2.01 3.21 20.35
C GLY A 127 1.27 1.87 20.29
N TYR A 128 -0.07 1.84 20.43
CA TYR A 128 -0.86 0.63 20.21
C TYR A 128 -0.93 0.28 18.71
N ILE A 129 -0.66 -0.98 18.37
CA ILE A 129 -0.81 -1.47 16.99
C ILE A 129 -2.27 -1.87 16.76
N VAL A 130 -2.88 -1.26 15.75
CA VAL A 130 -4.30 -1.46 15.45
C VAL A 130 -4.53 -2.85 14.84
N GLY A 131 -4.96 -3.80 15.65
CA GLY A 131 -5.42 -5.11 15.21
C GLY A 131 -4.52 -5.78 14.16
N ARG A 132 -5.11 -6.23 13.06
CA ARG A 132 -4.42 -6.89 11.94
C ARG A 132 -3.98 -5.89 10.87
N THR A 133 -3.32 -4.81 11.29
CA THR A 133 -2.86 -3.74 10.36
C THR A 133 -1.38 -3.40 10.57
N LYS A 134 -0.88 -2.52 9.72
CA LYS A 134 0.44 -1.88 9.87
C LYS A 134 0.36 -0.55 10.63
N ASN A 135 -0.82 -0.20 11.16
CA ASN A 135 -1.06 1.10 11.75
C ASN A 135 -0.73 1.12 13.24
N VAL A 136 -0.17 2.22 13.68
CA VAL A 136 0.08 2.54 15.09
C VAL A 136 -0.72 3.77 15.49
N VAL A 137 -1.37 3.71 16.65
CA VAL A 137 -2.13 4.83 17.19
C VAL A 137 -1.18 5.94 17.61
N VAL A 138 -1.47 7.15 17.17
CA VAL A 138 -0.76 8.38 17.56
C VAL A 138 -1.76 9.46 17.96
N GLU A 139 -1.36 10.33 18.89
CA GLU A 139 -2.16 11.49 19.23
C GLU A 139 -2.29 12.43 18.03
N PRO A 140 -3.39 13.21 17.93
CA PRO A 140 -3.54 14.24 16.91
C PRO A 140 -2.35 15.20 16.93
N GLY A 141 -1.67 15.34 15.79
CA GLY A 141 -0.46 16.16 15.68
C GLY A 141 0.84 15.51 16.18
N GLY A 142 0.80 14.31 16.78
CA GLY A 142 1.96 13.57 17.27
C GLY A 142 2.77 12.85 16.19
N ALA A 143 2.24 12.68 15.00
CA ALA A 143 2.96 12.03 13.91
C ALA A 143 3.91 13.00 13.20
N THR A 144 5.16 12.59 13.02
CA THR A 144 6.08 13.27 12.11
C THR A 144 5.64 13.02 10.66
N LEU A 145 5.65 14.06 9.80
CA LEU A 145 5.11 14.00 8.44
C LEU A 145 3.63 13.56 8.41
N TRP A 146 2.82 14.05 9.37
CA TRP A 146 1.42 13.69 9.56
C TRP A 146 0.60 13.72 8.25
N PHE A 147 0.90 14.67 7.35
CA PHE A 147 0.22 14.83 6.05
C PHE A 147 0.46 13.67 5.06
N LEU A 148 1.42 12.77 5.35
CA LEU A 148 1.65 11.52 4.60
C LEU A 148 1.05 10.29 5.31
N SER A 149 0.49 10.45 6.50
CA SER A 149 -0.16 9.37 7.24
C SER A 149 -1.50 8.95 6.62
N ASP A 150 -2.19 8.01 7.23
CA ASP A 150 -3.51 7.53 6.78
C ASP A 150 -4.61 8.55 7.12
N LEU A 151 -4.70 9.63 6.30
CA LEU A 151 -5.62 10.76 6.51
C LEU A 151 -6.89 10.69 5.67
N VAL A 152 -6.84 10.03 4.51
CA VAL A 152 -8.00 9.94 3.62
C VAL A 152 -8.90 8.83 4.12
N VAL A 153 -9.92 9.21 4.88
CA VAL A 153 -10.85 8.26 5.48
C VAL A 153 -11.98 7.94 4.49
N VAL A 154 -12.19 6.66 4.24
CA VAL A 154 -13.36 6.12 3.53
C VAL A 154 -14.27 5.47 4.60
N PRO A 155 -15.31 6.20 5.06
CA PRO A 155 -16.15 5.75 6.16
C PRO A 155 -17.18 4.69 5.74
N ARG A 156 -17.91 4.12 6.72
CA ARG A 156 -19.15 3.39 6.45
C ARG A 156 -20.20 4.35 5.84
N PRO A 157 -21.06 3.90 4.92
CA PRO A 157 -21.38 2.51 4.53
C PRO A 157 -20.56 1.93 3.38
N PHE A 158 -19.37 2.45 3.10
CA PHE A 158 -18.53 1.84 2.08
C PHE A 158 -18.22 0.37 2.43
N PRO A 159 -18.24 -0.58 1.44
CA PRO A 159 -18.10 -2.01 1.72
C PRO A 159 -16.82 -2.41 2.48
N ILE A 160 -15.76 -1.64 2.30
CA ILE A 160 -14.47 -1.82 2.98
C ILE A 160 -14.05 -0.46 3.55
N PRO A 161 -14.55 -0.07 4.75
CA PRO A 161 -14.11 1.16 5.40
C PRO A 161 -12.61 1.11 5.65
N THR A 162 -11.91 2.20 5.36
CA THR A 162 -10.45 2.23 5.48
C THR A 162 -9.92 3.65 5.58
N ALA A 163 -8.71 3.79 6.06
CA ALA A 163 -7.93 5.01 5.93
C ALA A 163 -6.79 4.76 4.91
N LEU A 164 -6.51 5.75 4.10
CA LEU A 164 -5.52 5.73 3.02
C LEU A 164 -4.57 6.91 3.18
N SER A 165 -3.32 6.69 2.81
CA SER A 165 -2.31 7.75 2.72
C SER A 165 -2.27 8.35 1.31
N VAL A 166 -1.60 9.49 1.18
CA VAL A 166 -1.25 10.08 -0.13
C VAL A 166 -0.41 9.09 -0.95
N GLY A 167 0.49 8.36 -0.29
CA GLY A 167 1.29 7.32 -0.95
C GLY A 167 0.44 6.19 -1.53
N ASP A 168 -0.62 5.78 -0.83
CA ASP A 168 -1.55 4.76 -1.33
C ASP A 168 -2.29 5.21 -2.60
N LEU A 169 -2.70 6.48 -2.66
CA LEU A 169 -3.34 7.05 -3.85
C LEU A 169 -2.38 7.06 -5.06
N LEU A 170 -1.11 7.38 -4.84
CA LEU A 170 -0.08 7.33 -5.88
C LEU A 170 0.18 5.90 -6.34
N ILE A 171 0.23 4.93 -5.42
CA ILE A 171 0.38 3.50 -5.76
C ILE A 171 -0.78 3.05 -6.65
N VAL A 172 -2.04 3.31 -6.25
CA VAL A 172 -3.23 2.93 -7.04
C VAL A 172 -3.20 3.57 -8.42
N THR A 173 -2.88 4.86 -8.51
CA THR A 173 -2.75 5.58 -9.78
C THR A 173 -1.65 4.99 -10.65
N GLY A 174 -0.50 4.67 -10.06
CA GLY A 174 0.61 4.02 -10.77
C GLY A 174 0.25 2.62 -11.27
N VAL A 175 -0.45 1.83 -10.45
CA VAL A 175 -0.96 0.51 -10.86
C VAL A 175 -1.94 0.64 -12.02
N PHE A 176 -2.82 1.63 -12.00
CA PHE A 176 -3.73 1.88 -13.13
C PHE A 176 -2.97 2.11 -14.44
N PHE A 177 -1.98 3.00 -14.43
CA PHE A 177 -1.19 3.27 -15.65
C PHE A 177 -0.39 2.04 -16.09
N PHE A 178 0.21 1.31 -15.15
CA PHE A 178 0.94 0.08 -15.44
C PHE A 178 0.02 -0.98 -16.09
N LEU A 179 -1.13 -1.27 -15.48
CA LEU A 179 -2.09 -2.24 -16.01
C LEU A 179 -2.64 -1.80 -17.37
N ARG A 180 -3.00 -0.51 -17.51
CA ARG A 180 -3.48 0.04 -18.78
C ARG A 180 -2.45 -0.17 -19.88
N GLU A 181 -1.20 0.23 -19.66
CA GLU A 181 -0.14 0.06 -20.64
C GLU A 181 0.07 -1.42 -20.96
N ALA A 182 0.27 -2.27 -19.97
CA ALA A 182 0.51 -3.70 -20.14
C ALA A 182 -0.61 -4.43 -20.88
N MET A 183 -1.89 -4.13 -20.55
CA MET A 183 -3.04 -4.83 -21.15
C MET A 183 -3.36 -4.38 -22.58
N PHE A 184 -2.93 -3.17 -23.01
CA PHE A 184 -3.24 -2.60 -24.31
C PHE A 184 -2.04 -2.49 -25.27
N LEU A 185 -0.82 -2.79 -24.83
CA LEU A 185 0.43 -2.65 -25.62
C LEU A 185 0.42 -3.35 -26.99
N HIS A 186 -0.38 -4.40 -27.17
CA HIS A 186 -0.43 -5.14 -28.45
C HIS A 186 -1.31 -4.52 -29.54
N ARG A 187 -2.07 -3.45 -29.24
CA ARG A 187 -2.86 -2.77 -30.28
C ARG A 187 -2.03 -1.85 -31.18
N ALA A 188 -0.94 -1.30 -30.67
CA ALA A 188 -0.09 -0.39 -31.43
C ALA A 188 0.75 -1.09 -32.51
N SER A 189 1.18 -2.33 -32.27
CA SER A 189 1.97 -3.11 -33.24
C SER A 189 1.13 -3.71 -34.40
N ALA A 190 -0.16 -3.95 -34.15
CA ALA A 190 -1.06 -4.54 -35.16
C ALA A 190 -1.70 -3.50 -36.10
N SER A 191 -1.60 -2.19 -35.78
CA SER A 191 -2.12 -1.11 -36.64
C SER A 191 -1.07 -0.54 -37.60
N LEU A 192 0.18 -1.01 -37.52
CA LEU A 192 1.31 -0.60 -38.38
C LEU A 192 1.76 -1.72 -39.33
N ALA A 193 1.10 -2.87 -39.36
CA ALA A 193 1.26 -3.98 -40.27
C ALA A 193 0.06 -4.11 -41.20
#